data_f6e6876077af5aa30cad5bf9eb172366
#
_entry.id   f6e6876077af5aa30cad5bf9eb172366
#
_cell.length_a   1.000
_cell.length_b   1.000
_cell.length_c   1.000
_cell.angle_alpha   90.00
_cell.angle_beta   90.00
_cell.angle_gamma   90.00
#
_symmetry.space_group_name_H-M   'P 1'
#
loop_
_entity.id
_entity.type
_entity.pdbx_description
1 polymer ?
#
loop_
_entity_poly.entity_id
_entity_poly.type
_entity_poly.pdbx_seq_one_letter_code
_entity_poly.pdbx_strand_id
1 'polypeptide(L)'
;RELAEQTRAYQQFSPRQPSNLLFDRPVNGPLSSPFGLRRFFNGEERNPHSGLDFAANRGTPIKAPAAGKVILIGDYFFNGKTVFLDHGQGLISMFCHLSEIDVQLGDEIARGGHIGKVGATGRATGPHLHWNVSLNDARVDPAIFIGAFKP
;
A
#
# COMPACT_ATOMS: atom_id res chain seq x y z
N ARG A 1 -12.28 -14.68 5.40
CA ARG A 1 -11.33 -15.33 4.50
C ARG A 1 -10.41 -14.37 3.81
N GLU A 2 -10.97 -13.39 3.11
CA GLU A 2 -10.14 -12.32 2.55
C GLU A 2 -9.36 -11.60 3.63
N LEU A 3 -10.04 -11.28 4.72
CA LEU A 3 -9.39 -10.63 5.86
C LEU A 3 -8.27 -11.49 6.42
N ALA A 4 -8.49 -12.81 6.52
CA ALA A 4 -7.48 -13.72 7.05
C ALA A 4 -6.22 -13.74 6.19
N GLU A 5 -6.37 -13.73 4.86
CA GLU A 5 -5.23 -13.69 3.94
C GLU A 5 -4.41 -12.42 4.15
N GLN A 6 -5.09 -11.29 4.22
CA GLN A 6 -4.40 -10.01 4.37
C GLN A 6 -3.78 -9.89 5.76
N THR A 7 -4.46 -10.38 6.79
CA THR A 7 -3.92 -10.38 8.15
C THR A 7 -2.62 -11.18 8.21
N ARG A 8 -2.60 -12.36 7.59
CA ARG A 8 -1.38 -13.17 7.55
C ARG A 8 -0.26 -12.47 6.80
N ALA A 9 -0.58 -11.77 5.71
CA ALA A 9 0.43 -11.04 4.97
C ALA A 9 1.06 -9.94 5.83
N TYR A 10 0.25 -9.20 6.58
CA TYR A 10 0.77 -8.16 7.47
C TYR A 10 1.65 -8.74 8.59
N GLN A 11 1.45 -10.00 8.95
CA GLN A 11 2.19 -10.62 10.05
C GLN A 11 3.50 -11.27 9.60
N GLN A 12 3.81 -11.24 8.31
CA GLN A 12 5.06 -11.80 7.80
C GLN A 12 6.26 -11.09 8.41
N PHE A 13 7.26 -11.89 8.77
CA PHE A 13 8.52 -11.36 9.27
C PHE A 13 9.64 -12.17 8.64
N SER A 14 10.23 -11.63 7.59
CA SER A 14 11.33 -12.31 6.92
C SER A 14 12.65 -11.81 7.47
N PRO A 15 13.72 -12.63 7.42
CA PRO A 15 15.01 -12.22 7.95
C PRO A 15 15.76 -11.24 7.06
N ARG A 16 15.27 -10.97 5.86
CA ARG A 16 15.95 -10.03 4.96
C ARG A 16 15.99 -8.65 5.60
N GLN A 17 17.03 -7.91 5.31
CA GLN A 17 17.19 -6.54 5.81
C GLN A 17 16.54 -5.57 4.83
N PRO A 18 15.74 -4.62 5.31
CA PRO A 18 15.31 -3.55 4.43
C PRO A 18 16.52 -2.81 3.90
N SER A 19 16.54 -2.54 2.60
CA SER A 19 17.68 -1.87 1.98
C SER A 19 17.81 -0.44 2.49
N ASN A 20 16.68 0.17 2.87
CA ASN A 20 16.66 1.55 3.30
C ASN A 20 15.30 1.83 3.92
N LEU A 21 15.25 2.71 4.91
CA LEU A 21 13.98 3.16 5.49
C LEU A 21 13.49 4.45 4.84
N LEU A 22 14.23 5.00 3.89
CA LEU A 22 13.79 6.13 3.09
C LEU A 22 13.16 5.60 1.82
N PHE A 23 11.86 5.72 1.71
CA PHE A 23 11.09 5.18 0.59
C PHE A 23 10.90 6.23 -0.48
N ASP A 24 10.83 5.79 -1.74
CA ASP A 24 10.36 6.64 -2.83
C ASP A 24 8.84 6.67 -2.83
N ARG A 25 8.24 7.72 -3.38
CA ARG A 25 6.81 7.75 -3.59
C ARG A 25 6.44 6.62 -4.56
N PRO A 26 5.39 5.84 -4.24
CA PRO A 26 5.00 4.73 -5.13
C PRO A 26 4.34 5.19 -6.43
N VAL A 27 3.92 6.45 -6.50
CA VAL A 27 3.24 6.98 -7.69
C VAL A 27 3.47 8.48 -7.76
N ASN A 28 3.48 9.03 -8.98
CA ASN A 28 3.52 10.47 -9.20
C ASN A 28 2.11 11.01 -9.03
N GLY A 29 1.93 11.89 -8.06
CA GLY A 29 0.65 12.49 -7.77
C GLY A 29 0.65 13.12 -6.40
N PRO A 30 -0.25 14.08 -6.16
CA PRO A 30 -0.34 14.71 -4.84
C PRO A 30 -1.03 13.81 -3.84
N LEU A 31 -0.72 14.00 -2.58
CA LEU A 31 -1.46 13.35 -1.50
C LEU A 31 -2.89 13.88 -1.48
N SER A 32 -3.86 12.97 -1.43
CA SER A 32 -5.27 13.34 -1.39
C SER A 32 -5.93 13.01 -0.07
N SER A 33 -5.41 12.05 0.69
CA SER A 33 -5.90 11.76 2.03
C SER A 33 -4.75 11.28 2.90
N PRO A 34 -4.51 11.95 4.04
CA PRO A 34 -3.41 11.56 4.93
C PRO A 34 -3.77 10.39 5.83
N PHE A 35 -2.73 9.78 6.39
CA PHE A 35 -2.87 8.75 7.43
C PHE A 35 -3.55 9.34 8.65
N GLY A 36 -4.45 8.54 9.24
CA GLY A 36 -5.12 8.94 10.48
C GLY A 36 -6.31 9.86 10.30
N LEU A 37 -6.67 10.19 9.05
CA LEU A 37 -7.82 11.03 8.78
C LEU A 37 -9.07 10.36 9.35
N ARG A 38 -9.78 11.08 10.22
CA ARG A 38 -11.02 10.58 10.79
C ARG A 38 -12.13 10.67 9.77
N ARG A 39 -12.96 9.63 9.73
CA ARG A 39 -14.04 9.54 8.77
C ARG A 39 -15.34 9.28 9.50
N PHE A 40 -16.42 9.83 8.93
CA PHE A 40 -17.77 9.66 9.47
C PHE A 40 -18.70 9.18 8.37
N PHE A 41 -19.68 8.39 8.76
CA PHE A 41 -20.72 7.94 7.84
C PHE A 41 -22.03 7.96 8.63
N ASN A 42 -23.02 8.71 8.14
CA ASN A 42 -24.29 8.90 8.83
C ASN A 42 -24.11 9.41 10.24
N GLY A 43 -23.10 10.29 10.45
CA GLY A 43 -22.84 10.89 11.75
C GLY A 43 -22.03 10.03 12.71
N GLU A 44 -21.65 8.81 12.29
CA GLU A 44 -20.86 7.91 13.12
C GLU A 44 -19.42 7.87 12.65
N GLU A 45 -18.49 7.94 13.60
CA GLU A 45 -17.08 7.89 13.30
C GLU A 45 -16.69 6.50 12.81
N ARG A 46 -15.92 6.45 11.71
CA ARG A 46 -15.35 5.22 11.19
C ARG A 46 -13.90 5.10 11.62
N ASN A 47 -13.30 3.93 11.35
CA ASN A 47 -11.88 3.74 11.64
C ASN A 47 -11.04 4.79 10.94
N PRO A 48 -10.00 5.31 11.59
CA PRO A 48 -9.10 6.26 10.93
C PRO A 48 -8.47 5.67 9.68
N HIS A 49 -8.12 6.54 8.74
CA HIS A 49 -7.45 6.15 7.50
C HIS A 49 -6.10 5.50 7.84
N SER A 50 -5.88 4.27 7.39
CA SER A 50 -4.72 3.47 7.79
C SER A 50 -3.53 3.57 6.82
N GLY A 51 -3.57 4.49 5.86
CA GLY A 51 -2.50 4.68 4.90
C GLY A 51 -2.55 6.05 4.27
N LEU A 52 -1.93 6.20 3.13
CA LEU A 52 -1.96 7.42 2.34
C LEU A 52 -2.70 7.18 1.04
N ASP A 53 -3.44 8.18 0.59
CA ASP A 53 -4.01 8.18 -0.75
C ASP A 53 -3.29 9.19 -1.61
N PHE A 54 -2.98 8.79 -2.84
CA PHE A 54 -2.40 9.67 -3.85
C PHE A 54 -3.41 9.83 -4.99
N ALA A 55 -3.72 11.06 -5.33
CA ALA A 55 -4.55 11.33 -6.50
C ALA A 55 -3.73 11.04 -7.75
N ALA A 56 -4.25 10.16 -8.60
CA ALA A 56 -3.57 9.78 -9.84
C ALA A 56 -4.60 9.22 -10.80
N ASN A 57 -4.37 9.44 -12.08
CA ASN A 57 -5.26 8.94 -13.11
C ASN A 57 -5.17 7.42 -13.22
N ARG A 58 -6.27 6.81 -13.64
CA ARG A 58 -6.29 5.39 -13.93
C ARG A 58 -5.20 5.07 -14.95
N GLY A 59 -4.44 4.01 -14.68
CA GLY A 59 -3.37 3.60 -15.57
C GLY A 59 -2.00 4.15 -15.22
N THR A 60 -1.92 5.09 -14.25
CA THR A 60 -0.63 5.61 -13.82
C THR A 60 0.21 4.49 -13.21
N PRO A 61 1.48 4.35 -13.62
CA PRO A 61 2.32 3.28 -13.09
C PRO A 61 2.57 3.42 -11.59
N ILE A 62 2.57 2.28 -10.90
CA ILE A 62 2.90 2.20 -9.48
C ILE A 62 4.27 1.53 -9.36
N LYS A 63 5.16 2.13 -8.59
CA LYS A 63 6.53 1.67 -8.44
C LYS A 63 6.82 1.27 -7.00
N ALA A 64 7.70 0.28 -6.83
CA ALA A 64 8.09 -0.15 -5.49
C ALA A 64 8.83 0.97 -4.76
N PRO A 65 8.36 1.36 -3.58
CA PRO A 65 9.03 2.42 -2.80
C PRO A 65 10.42 2.02 -2.33
N ALA A 66 10.64 0.72 -2.19
CA ALA A 66 11.91 0.11 -1.82
C ALA A 66 11.88 -1.33 -2.30
N ALA A 67 13.04 -1.98 -2.33
CA ALA A 67 13.11 -3.38 -2.73
C ALA A 67 12.26 -4.25 -1.82
N GLY A 68 11.66 -5.28 -2.38
CA GLY A 68 10.84 -6.21 -1.61
C GLY A 68 10.42 -7.41 -2.40
N LYS A 69 9.76 -8.34 -1.71
CA LYS A 69 9.23 -9.56 -2.31
C LYS A 69 7.71 -9.53 -2.29
N VAL A 70 7.09 -9.91 -3.40
CA VAL A 70 5.62 -9.98 -3.49
C VAL A 70 5.15 -11.19 -2.68
N ILE A 71 4.39 -10.95 -1.61
CA ILE A 71 3.94 -12.01 -0.70
C ILE A 71 2.45 -12.27 -0.76
N LEU A 72 1.68 -11.40 -1.42
CA LEU A 72 0.25 -11.64 -1.61
C LEU A 72 -0.24 -10.83 -2.80
N ILE A 73 -1.09 -11.46 -3.61
CA ILE A 73 -1.84 -10.82 -4.69
C ILE A 73 -3.28 -11.25 -4.54
N GLY A 74 -4.20 -10.31 -4.61
CA GLY A 74 -5.61 -10.65 -4.48
C GLY A 74 -6.50 -9.63 -5.16
N ASP A 75 -7.80 -9.96 -5.22
CA ASP A 75 -8.84 -9.06 -5.72
C ASP A 75 -10.00 -9.16 -4.74
N TYR A 76 -10.15 -8.13 -3.91
CA TYR A 76 -11.02 -8.18 -2.75
C TYR A 76 -12.17 -7.19 -2.90
N PHE A 77 -13.25 -7.48 -2.18
CA PHE A 77 -14.45 -6.67 -2.26
C PHE A 77 -14.18 -5.20 -1.92
N PHE A 78 -13.50 -4.95 -0.80
CA PHE A 78 -13.23 -3.57 -0.36
C PHE A 78 -11.98 -2.99 -1.01
N ASN A 79 -10.88 -3.73 -1.02
CA ASN A 79 -9.60 -3.22 -1.49
C ASN A 79 -9.40 -3.35 -2.99
N GLY A 80 -10.22 -4.17 -3.66
CA GLY A 80 -10.03 -4.43 -5.08
C GLY A 80 -8.72 -5.16 -5.33
N LYS A 81 -8.12 -4.89 -6.48
CA LYS A 81 -6.85 -5.52 -6.84
C LYS A 81 -5.75 -5.01 -5.93
N THR A 82 -5.05 -5.92 -5.29
CA THR A 82 -4.18 -5.66 -4.15
C THR A 82 -2.86 -6.40 -4.29
N VAL A 83 -1.77 -5.74 -3.91
CA VAL A 83 -0.42 -6.34 -3.85
C VAL A 83 0.19 -6.02 -2.49
N PHE A 84 0.80 -7.04 -1.87
CA PHE A 84 1.59 -6.88 -0.65
C PHE A 84 3.06 -7.11 -0.97
N LEU A 85 3.92 -6.23 -0.49
CA LEU A 85 5.35 -6.27 -0.73
C LEU A 85 6.10 -6.31 0.60
N ASP A 86 6.87 -7.36 0.82
CA ASP A 86 7.64 -7.56 2.05
C ASP A 86 9.03 -6.97 1.88
N HIS A 87 9.32 -5.88 2.59
CA HIS A 87 10.64 -5.23 2.56
C HIS A 87 11.61 -5.87 3.54
N GLY A 88 11.12 -6.72 4.45
CA GLY A 88 11.93 -7.42 5.42
C GLY A 88 11.72 -6.94 6.85
N GLN A 89 12.01 -7.80 7.82
CA GLN A 89 11.97 -7.49 9.26
C GLN A 89 10.64 -6.93 9.72
N GLY A 90 9.53 -7.41 9.11
CA GLY A 90 8.18 -6.98 9.46
C GLY A 90 7.72 -5.70 8.79
N LEU A 91 8.52 -5.13 7.89
CA LEU A 91 8.18 -3.90 7.17
C LEU A 91 7.51 -4.27 5.86
N ILE A 92 6.23 -3.94 5.73
CA ILE A 92 5.39 -4.41 4.62
C ILE A 92 4.59 -3.25 4.03
N SER A 93 4.59 -3.16 2.69
CA SER A 93 3.73 -2.23 1.95
C SER A 93 2.54 -2.96 1.37
N MET A 94 1.39 -2.29 1.33
CA MET A 94 0.18 -2.79 0.67
C MET A 94 -0.34 -1.71 -0.26
N PHE A 95 -0.61 -2.11 -1.51
CA PHE A 95 -1.13 -1.23 -2.57
C PHE A 95 -2.47 -1.78 -3.00
N CYS A 96 -3.50 -0.96 -3.06
CA CYS A 96 -4.81 -1.46 -3.44
C CYS A 96 -5.56 -0.51 -4.37
N HIS A 97 -6.72 -0.96 -4.83
CA HIS A 97 -7.56 -0.31 -5.84
C HIS A 97 -6.92 -0.26 -7.22
N LEU A 98 -5.98 -1.17 -7.51
CA LEU A 98 -5.27 -1.20 -8.78
C LEU A 98 -6.20 -1.58 -9.94
N SER A 99 -5.91 -1.06 -11.14
CA SER A 99 -6.59 -1.51 -12.35
C SER A 99 -5.91 -2.73 -12.94
N GLU A 100 -4.58 -2.83 -12.77
CA GLU A 100 -3.78 -3.97 -13.23
C GLU A 100 -2.73 -4.31 -12.21
N ILE A 101 -2.48 -5.61 -12.07
CA ILE A 101 -1.37 -6.14 -11.28
C ILE A 101 -0.38 -6.74 -12.27
N ASP A 102 0.85 -6.23 -12.30
CA ASP A 102 1.84 -6.61 -13.30
C ASP A 102 3.00 -7.41 -12.71
N VAL A 103 2.82 -7.96 -11.51
CA VAL A 103 3.80 -8.80 -10.83
C VAL A 103 3.14 -10.11 -10.43
N GLN A 104 3.98 -11.08 -10.05
CA GLN A 104 3.52 -12.40 -9.63
C GLN A 104 3.97 -12.68 -8.21
N LEU A 105 3.21 -13.55 -7.54
CA LEU A 105 3.55 -14.00 -6.19
C LEU A 105 4.97 -14.56 -6.19
N GLY A 106 5.78 -14.10 -5.23
CA GLY A 106 7.16 -14.55 -5.11
C GLY A 106 8.18 -13.70 -5.85
N ASP A 107 7.74 -12.76 -6.69
CA ASP A 107 8.67 -11.91 -7.43
C ASP A 107 9.50 -11.05 -6.48
N GLU A 108 10.78 -10.91 -6.79
CA GLU A 108 11.65 -9.94 -6.12
C GLU A 108 11.63 -8.66 -6.95
N ILE A 109 11.21 -7.58 -6.32
CA ILE A 109 11.05 -6.29 -7.01
C ILE A 109 12.11 -5.33 -6.47
N ALA A 110 12.88 -4.74 -7.39
CA ALA A 110 13.86 -3.74 -7.01
C ALA A 110 13.16 -2.42 -6.69
N ARG A 111 13.83 -1.56 -5.93
CA ARG A 111 13.36 -0.20 -5.69
C ARG A 111 13.10 0.48 -7.04
N GLY A 112 11.93 1.10 -7.17
CA GLY A 112 11.52 1.73 -8.42
C GLY A 112 10.96 0.77 -9.46
N GLY A 113 10.94 -0.54 -9.16
CA GLY A 113 10.38 -1.54 -10.07
C GLY A 113 8.87 -1.40 -10.22
N HIS A 114 8.37 -1.74 -11.40
CA HIS A 114 6.95 -1.60 -11.73
C HIS A 114 6.12 -2.68 -11.03
N ILE A 115 5.02 -2.28 -10.40
CA ILE A 115 4.14 -3.19 -9.67
C ILE A 115 2.82 -3.37 -10.40
N GLY A 116 2.25 -2.29 -10.90
CA GLY A 116 0.93 -2.31 -11.52
C GLY A 116 0.50 -0.90 -11.88
N LYS A 117 -0.82 -0.72 -12.00
CA LYS A 117 -1.37 0.56 -12.45
C LYS A 117 -2.51 1.00 -11.54
N VAL A 118 -2.60 2.30 -11.33
CA VAL A 118 -3.65 2.93 -10.54
C VAL A 118 -5.01 2.63 -11.15
N GLY A 119 -6.00 2.40 -10.30
CA GLY A 119 -7.36 2.17 -10.72
C GLY A 119 -8.35 2.64 -9.68
N ALA A 120 -9.54 2.05 -9.74
CA ALA A 120 -10.61 2.36 -8.80
C ALA A 120 -11.39 1.08 -8.47
N THR A 121 -10.69 -0.07 -8.43
CA THR A 121 -11.33 -1.35 -8.11
C THR A 121 -11.65 -1.44 -6.63
N GLY A 122 -12.57 -2.30 -6.28
CA GLY A 122 -13.06 -2.41 -4.90
C GLY A 122 -14.00 -1.26 -4.55
N ARG A 123 -13.97 -0.87 -3.28
CA ARG A 123 -14.86 0.18 -2.76
C ARG A 123 -14.18 1.56 -2.85
N ALA A 124 -13.75 1.93 -4.05
CA ALA A 124 -13.13 3.24 -4.28
C ALA A 124 -14.13 4.18 -4.96
N THR A 125 -14.10 5.46 -4.62
CA THR A 125 -14.99 6.45 -5.20
C THR A 125 -14.47 7.04 -6.51
N GLY A 126 -13.19 6.81 -6.81
CA GLY A 126 -12.56 7.28 -8.03
C GLY A 126 -11.12 6.81 -8.09
N PRO A 127 -10.42 7.07 -9.21
CA PRO A 127 -9.04 6.60 -9.35
C PRO A 127 -8.10 7.25 -8.34
N HIS A 128 -7.38 6.42 -7.63
CA HIS A 128 -6.34 6.85 -6.69
C HIS A 128 -5.53 5.64 -6.27
N LEU A 129 -4.35 5.87 -5.71
CA LEU A 129 -3.59 4.80 -5.07
C LEU A 129 -3.74 4.93 -3.56
N HIS A 130 -4.14 3.83 -2.94
CA HIS A 130 -4.08 3.71 -1.48
C HIS A 130 -2.88 2.85 -1.13
N TRP A 131 -2.02 3.34 -0.24
CA TRP A 131 -0.78 2.69 0.15
C TRP A 131 -0.68 2.65 1.67
N ASN A 132 -0.57 1.43 2.22
CA ASN A 132 -0.34 1.21 3.64
C ASN A 132 1.11 0.79 3.86
N VAL A 133 1.68 1.19 5.00
CA VAL A 133 2.92 0.62 5.50
C VAL A 133 2.65 0.05 6.87
N SER A 134 3.16 -1.16 7.10
CA SER A 134 3.01 -1.85 8.37
C SER A 134 4.40 -2.21 8.88
N LEU A 135 4.60 -2.06 10.19
CA LEU A 135 5.84 -2.48 10.85
C LEU A 135 5.43 -3.39 12.01
N ASN A 136 5.83 -4.66 11.92
CA ASN A 136 5.47 -5.68 12.91
C ASN A 136 3.97 -5.71 13.19
N ASP A 137 3.19 -5.74 12.10
CA ASP A 137 1.73 -5.80 12.11
C ASP A 137 1.04 -4.54 12.63
N ALA A 138 1.78 -3.46 12.86
CA ALA A 138 1.19 -2.16 13.24
C ALA A 138 1.19 -1.24 12.02
N ARG A 139 0.01 -0.69 11.69
CA ARG A 139 -0.09 0.27 10.57
C ARG A 139 0.53 1.58 11.01
N VAL A 140 1.45 2.09 10.21
CA VAL A 140 2.19 3.31 10.52
C VAL A 140 1.99 4.32 9.40
N ASP A 141 2.30 5.58 9.69
CA ASP A 141 2.14 6.66 8.70
C ASP A 141 3.21 6.53 7.61
N PRO A 142 2.82 6.19 6.38
CA PRO A 142 3.80 6.05 5.30
C PRO A 142 4.54 7.34 4.98
N ALA A 143 3.97 8.49 5.31
CA ALA A 143 4.60 9.79 5.04
C ALA A 143 5.96 9.92 5.72
N ILE A 144 6.17 9.24 6.84
CA ILE A 144 7.46 9.24 7.53
C ILE A 144 8.56 8.71 6.61
N PHE A 145 8.23 7.67 5.85
CA PHE A 145 9.22 6.97 5.02
C PHE A 145 9.55 7.74 3.73
N ILE A 146 8.64 8.55 3.24
CA ILE A 146 8.87 9.32 2.01
C ILE A 146 9.29 10.77 2.28
N GLY A 147 9.54 11.10 3.55
CA GLY A 147 10.00 12.44 3.90
C GLY A 147 8.93 13.52 3.81
N ALA A 148 7.66 13.14 3.68
CA ALA A 148 6.58 14.11 3.61
C ALA A 148 6.11 14.58 4.99
N PHE A 149 6.52 13.87 6.03
CA PHE A 149 6.15 14.21 7.40
C PHE A 149 7.05 15.33 7.92
N LYS A 150 6.43 16.33 8.54
CA LYS A 150 7.15 17.42 9.18
C LYS A 150 6.62 17.57 10.59
N PRO A 151 7.48 17.36 11.59
CA PRO A 151 7.06 17.47 12.98
C PRO A 151 6.61 18.87 13.36
#